data_e1eb102b7c942f9fb83e94c4d3435c29
#
_entry.id   e1eb102b7c942f9fb83e94c4d3435c29
#
_cell.length_a   1.000
_cell.length_b   1.000
_cell.length_c   1.000
_cell.angle_alpha   90.00
_cell.angle_beta   90.00
_cell.angle_gamma   90.00
#
_symmetry.space_group_name_H-M   'P 1'
#
loop_
_entity.id
_entity.type
_entity.pdbx_description
1 polymer ?
#
loop_
_entity_poly.entity_id
_entity_poly.type
_entity_poly.pdbx_seq_one_letter_code
_entity_poly.pdbx_strand_id
1 'polypeptide(L)'
;VPMKNSDASAVESASSKIYVGVCIDTACTLGVCAERNAIFNMITNGEDAIRRVFAVNWKGEAIPPCGACREFMAQLMPEDYRSIEIMMDQEKERVVTLGNLTPEWWL
;
A
#
# COMPACT_ATOMS: atom_id res chain seq x y z
N VAL A 1 -20.86 2.61 6.77
CA VAL A 1 -19.80 1.88 6.11
C VAL A 1 -19.29 0.80 7.05
N PRO A 2 -19.35 -0.45 6.65
CA PRO A 2 -18.82 -1.51 7.50
C PRO A 2 -17.30 -1.45 7.53
N MET A 3 -16.75 -1.06 8.66
CA MET A 3 -15.31 -1.13 8.91
C MET A 3 -14.91 -2.50 9.45
N LYS A 4 -15.87 -3.25 9.91
CA LYS A 4 -15.71 -4.63 10.35
C LYS A 4 -15.35 -5.48 9.13
N ASN A 5 -14.35 -6.32 9.21
CA ASN A 5 -13.83 -7.15 8.13
C ASN A 5 -13.13 -6.35 7.03
N SER A 6 -12.67 -5.15 7.35
CA SER A 6 -11.94 -4.33 6.40
C SER A 6 -10.44 -4.60 6.45
N ASP A 7 -9.77 -4.33 5.34
CA ASP A 7 -8.32 -4.41 5.27
C ASP A 7 -7.70 -3.18 5.94
N ALA A 8 -6.46 -3.34 6.37
CA ALA A 8 -5.67 -2.25 6.95
C ALA A 8 -4.27 -2.27 6.35
N SER A 9 -3.64 -1.12 6.33
CA SER A 9 -2.27 -1.01 5.79
C SER A 9 -1.43 -0.08 6.64
N ALA A 10 -0.13 -0.38 6.68
CA ALA A 10 0.89 0.50 7.21
C ALA A 10 1.90 0.76 6.10
N VAL A 11 2.30 2.02 5.94
CA VAL A 11 3.29 2.44 4.96
C VAL A 11 4.44 3.09 5.72
N GLU A 12 5.66 2.62 5.47
CA GLU A 12 6.85 3.25 6.02
C GLU A 12 7.43 4.18 4.98
N SER A 13 7.61 5.45 5.35
CA SER A 13 8.20 6.45 4.48
C SER A 13 9.72 6.33 4.45
N ALA A 14 10.36 7.02 3.49
CA ALA A 14 11.82 7.06 3.39
C ALA A 14 12.47 7.64 4.64
N SER A 15 11.73 8.45 5.42
CA SER A 15 12.22 9.00 6.70
C SER A 15 11.97 8.07 7.88
N SER A 16 11.53 6.83 7.64
CA SER A 16 11.25 5.80 8.65
C SER A 16 10.04 6.10 9.53
N LYS A 17 9.12 6.95 9.08
CA LYS A 17 7.85 7.19 9.76
C LYS A 17 6.79 6.23 9.24
N ILE A 18 5.88 5.82 10.12
CA ILE A 18 4.82 4.87 9.79
C ILE A 18 3.50 5.62 9.68
N TYR A 19 2.79 5.39 8.58
CA TYR A 19 1.46 5.94 8.34
C TYR A 19 0.48 4.80 8.11
N VAL A 20 -0.71 4.90 8.66
CA VAL A 20 -1.70 3.81 8.60
C VAL A 20 -2.97 4.28 7.90
N GLY A 21 -3.68 3.32 7.35
CA GLY A 21 -4.98 3.56 6.73
C GLY A 21 -5.78 2.28 6.73
N VAL A 22 -7.09 2.43 6.54
CA VAL A 22 -8.01 1.30 6.43
C VAL A 22 -8.72 1.36 5.09
N CYS A 23 -9.21 0.21 4.64
CA CYS A 23 -10.06 0.13 3.46
C CYS A 23 -11.42 0.74 3.78
N ILE A 24 -11.92 1.58 2.89
CA ILE A 24 -13.24 2.19 3.02
C ILE A 24 -14.05 1.76 1.81
N ASP A 25 -15.15 1.06 2.06
CA ASP A 25 -16.06 0.56 1.04
C ASP A 25 -17.35 1.37 1.08
N THR A 26 -17.64 2.06 0.00
CA THR A 26 -18.89 2.81 -0.13
C THR A 26 -19.49 2.60 -1.52
N ALA A 27 -20.76 2.94 -1.65
CA ALA A 27 -21.44 2.90 -2.94
C ALA A 27 -20.80 3.89 -3.92
N CYS A 28 -21.01 3.68 -5.20
CA CYS A 28 -20.56 4.55 -6.29
C CYS A 28 -19.03 4.66 -6.39
N THR A 29 -18.31 3.66 -5.91
CA THR A 29 -16.85 3.63 -5.96
C THR A 29 -16.17 4.81 -5.27
N LEU A 30 -16.80 5.38 -4.25
CA LEU A 30 -16.25 6.50 -3.50
C LEU A 30 -15.24 6.05 -2.44
N GLY A 31 -15.17 4.73 -2.18
CA GLY A 31 -14.23 4.18 -1.22
C GLY A 31 -12.79 4.19 -1.71
N VAL A 32 -11.90 3.72 -0.86
CA VAL A 32 -10.46 3.69 -1.15
C VAL A 32 -9.82 2.46 -0.51
N CYS A 33 -8.83 1.87 -1.17
CA CYS A 33 -8.06 0.77 -0.60
C CYS A 33 -7.23 1.25 0.59
N ALA A 34 -6.97 0.33 1.53
CA ALA A 34 -6.20 0.63 2.74
C ALA A 34 -4.82 1.22 2.41
N GLU A 35 -4.13 0.66 1.41
CA GLU A 35 -2.80 1.13 1.03
C GLU A 35 -2.82 2.57 0.56
N ARG A 36 -3.76 2.94 -0.33
CA ARG A 36 -3.87 4.32 -0.79
C ARG A 36 -4.26 5.26 0.32
N ASN A 37 -5.14 4.83 1.24
CA ASN A 37 -5.51 5.64 2.38
C ASN A 37 -4.29 5.93 3.28
N ALA A 38 -3.45 4.92 3.53
CA ALA A 38 -2.21 5.10 4.28
C ALA A 38 -1.25 6.05 3.56
N ILE A 39 -1.14 5.92 2.22
CA ILE A 39 -0.29 6.80 1.42
C ILE A 39 -0.83 8.23 1.43
N PHE A 40 -2.14 8.41 1.35
CA PHE A 40 -2.75 9.75 1.45
C PHE A 40 -2.40 10.40 2.78
N ASN A 41 -2.43 9.63 3.87
CA ASN A 41 -2.03 10.10 5.19
C ASN A 41 -0.56 10.56 5.18
N MET A 42 0.32 9.76 4.58
CA MET A 42 1.74 10.10 4.43
C MET A 42 1.92 11.43 3.67
N ILE A 43 1.22 11.57 2.53
CA ILE A 43 1.30 12.77 1.71
C ILE A 43 0.76 13.98 2.46
N THR A 44 -0.34 13.82 3.19
CA THR A 44 -0.92 14.88 4.03
C THR A 44 0.10 15.39 5.04
N ASN A 45 0.97 14.52 5.52
CA ASN A 45 2.02 14.87 6.47
C ASN A 45 3.33 15.29 5.81
N GLY A 46 3.32 15.59 4.52
CA GLY A 46 4.44 16.20 3.84
C GLY A 46 5.48 15.26 3.26
N GLU A 47 5.18 13.96 3.18
CA GLU A 47 6.10 12.98 2.62
C GLU A 47 5.52 12.35 1.36
N ASP A 48 6.39 11.99 0.41
CA ASP A 48 5.97 11.42 -0.88
C ASP A 48 6.83 10.23 -1.32
N ALA A 49 7.70 9.73 -0.45
CA ALA A 49 8.58 8.62 -0.78
C ALA A 49 8.30 7.42 0.14
N ILE A 50 7.90 6.31 -0.47
CA ILE A 50 7.55 5.07 0.22
C ILE A 50 8.76 4.15 0.23
N ARG A 51 9.08 3.58 1.40
CA ARG A 51 10.10 2.55 1.54
C ARG A 51 9.49 1.16 1.50
N ARG A 52 8.44 0.92 2.28
CA ARG A 52 7.79 -0.39 2.33
C ARG A 52 6.32 -0.29 2.68
N VAL A 53 5.57 -1.31 2.26
CA VAL A 53 4.12 -1.39 2.46
C VAL A 53 3.79 -2.74 3.09
N PHE A 54 2.94 -2.71 4.10
CA PHE A 54 2.39 -3.89 4.73
C PHE A 54 0.87 -3.74 4.82
N ALA A 55 0.14 -4.63 4.16
CA ALA A 55 -1.31 -4.63 4.20
C ALA A 55 -1.81 -5.98 4.70
N VAL A 56 -2.88 -5.97 5.45
CA VAL A 56 -3.49 -7.19 5.98
C VAL A 56 -4.99 -7.18 5.69
N ASN A 57 -5.56 -8.40 5.56
CA ASN A 57 -6.99 -8.57 5.47
C ASN A 57 -7.58 -8.58 6.91
N TRP A 58 -8.90 -8.78 7.01
CA TRP A 58 -9.57 -8.77 8.30
C TRP A 58 -9.13 -9.91 9.23
N LYS A 59 -8.47 -10.93 8.70
CA LYS A 59 -7.90 -12.04 9.49
C LYS A 59 -6.49 -11.75 9.97
N GLY A 60 -5.91 -10.61 9.58
CA GLY A 60 -4.54 -10.27 9.92
C GLY A 60 -3.50 -10.92 9.03
N GLU A 61 -3.90 -11.47 7.90
CA GLU A 61 -2.98 -12.09 6.95
C GLU A 61 -2.50 -11.06 5.93
N ALA A 62 -1.20 -11.06 5.64
CA ALA A 62 -0.63 -10.16 4.65
C ALA A 62 -1.25 -10.39 3.27
N ILE A 63 -1.53 -9.30 2.57
CA ILE A 63 -2.07 -9.34 1.22
C ILE A 63 -1.26 -8.41 0.32
N PRO A 64 -1.10 -8.77 -0.96
CA PRO A 64 -0.45 -7.86 -1.91
C PRO A 64 -1.37 -6.70 -2.25
N PRO A 65 -0.81 -5.55 -2.66
CA PRO A 65 -1.64 -4.42 -3.09
C PRO A 65 -2.40 -4.74 -4.36
N CYS A 66 -3.62 -4.19 -4.48
CA CYS A 66 -4.42 -4.34 -5.70
C CYS A 66 -3.78 -3.57 -6.86
N GLY A 67 -4.31 -3.79 -8.07
CA GLY A 67 -3.77 -3.13 -9.26
C GLY A 67 -3.82 -1.61 -9.18
N ALA A 68 -4.91 -1.06 -8.63
CA ALA A 68 -5.04 0.39 -8.46
C ALA A 68 -3.97 0.95 -7.52
N CYS A 69 -3.66 0.25 -6.45
CA CYS A 69 -2.62 0.68 -5.51
C CYS A 69 -1.22 0.56 -6.11
N ARG A 70 -0.97 -0.50 -6.89
CA ARG A 70 0.30 -0.65 -7.62
C ARG A 70 0.50 0.50 -8.60
N GLU A 71 -0.55 0.84 -9.33
CA GLU A 71 -0.52 1.94 -10.28
C GLU A 71 -0.28 3.27 -9.57
N PHE A 72 -0.97 3.49 -8.45
CA PHE A 72 -0.81 4.74 -7.70
C PHE A 72 0.62 4.90 -7.19
N MET A 73 1.20 3.84 -6.63
CA MET A 73 2.58 3.88 -6.14
C MET A 73 3.57 4.13 -7.27
N ALA A 74 3.34 3.51 -8.43
CA ALA A 74 4.22 3.71 -9.59
C ALA A 74 4.16 5.16 -10.08
N GLN A 75 2.96 5.75 -10.13
CA GLN A 75 2.81 7.14 -10.55
C GLN A 75 3.36 8.13 -9.52
N LEU A 76 3.27 7.81 -8.24
CA LEU A 76 3.81 8.65 -7.17
C LEU A 76 5.34 8.71 -7.22
N MET A 77 5.97 7.59 -7.54
CA MET A 77 7.42 7.43 -7.54
C MET A 77 7.90 6.84 -8.87
N PRO A 78 7.70 7.54 -10.00
CA PRO A 78 7.93 6.93 -11.32
C PRO A 78 9.36 6.47 -11.56
N GLU A 79 10.35 7.06 -10.88
CA GLU A 79 11.75 6.68 -11.05
C GLU A 79 12.20 5.59 -10.06
N ASP A 80 11.51 5.47 -8.92
CA ASP A 80 11.97 4.62 -7.81
C ASP A 80 10.95 3.58 -7.35
N TYR A 81 9.76 3.51 -7.94
CA TYR A 81 8.70 2.63 -7.45
C TYR A 81 9.10 1.15 -7.41
N ARG A 82 10.02 0.74 -8.28
CA ARG A 82 10.42 -0.68 -8.36
C ARG A 82 11.11 -1.17 -7.10
N SER A 83 11.69 -0.27 -6.32
CA SER A 83 12.40 -0.62 -5.09
C SER A 83 11.53 -0.63 -3.84
N ILE A 84 10.26 -0.24 -3.94
CA ILE A 84 9.34 -0.28 -2.79
C ILE A 84 9.18 -1.72 -2.34
N GLU A 85 9.37 -1.98 -1.05
CA GLU A 85 9.25 -3.31 -0.48
C GLU A 85 7.80 -3.61 -0.09
N ILE A 86 7.34 -4.80 -0.41
CA ILE A 86 5.97 -5.25 -0.15
C ILE A 86 6.03 -6.51 0.71
N MET A 87 5.40 -6.48 1.89
CA MET A 87 5.30 -7.67 2.74
C MET A 87 4.26 -8.62 2.16
N MET A 88 4.67 -9.82 1.81
CA MET A 88 3.80 -10.83 1.23
C MET A 88 3.36 -11.89 2.24
N ASP A 89 4.17 -12.16 3.25
CA ASP A 89 3.88 -13.16 4.28
C ASP A 89 4.70 -12.79 5.52
N GLN A 90 4.01 -12.36 6.59
CA GLN A 90 4.70 -11.92 7.81
C GLN A 90 5.30 -13.09 8.59
N GLU A 91 4.70 -14.27 8.55
CA GLU A 91 5.22 -15.43 9.28
C GLU A 91 6.53 -15.92 8.68
N LYS A 92 6.61 -15.94 7.35
CA LYS A 92 7.82 -16.35 6.63
C LYS A 92 8.76 -15.18 6.36
N GLU A 93 8.38 -13.99 6.79
CA GLU A 93 9.12 -12.75 6.52
C GLU A 93 9.43 -12.59 5.03
N ARG A 94 8.46 -12.99 4.18
CA ARG A 94 8.64 -12.90 2.73
C ARG A 94 8.31 -11.50 2.25
N VAL A 95 9.32 -10.82 1.75
CA VAL A 95 9.21 -9.48 1.18
C VAL A 95 9.62 -9.54 -0.28
N VAL A 96 8.84 -8.87 -1.13
CA VAL A 96 9.19 -8.69 -2.54
C VAL A 96 9.22 -7.20 -2.83
N THR A 97 9.67 -6.82 -4.02
CA THR A 97 9.63 -5.42 -4.44
C THR A 97 8.38 -5.16 -5.28
N LEU A 98 7.96 -3.91 -5.34
CA LEU A 98 6.86 -3.54 -6.23
C LEU A 98 7.23 -3.84 -7.69
N GLY A 99 8.50 -3.73 -8.05
CA GLY A 99 8.97 -4.12 -9.38
C GLY A 99 8.68 -5.58 -9.72
N ASN A 100 8.77 -6.49 -8.74
CA ASN A 100 8.39 -7.89 -8.94
C ASN A 100 6.90 -8.06 -9.22
N LEU A 101 6.07 -7.17 -8.67
CA LEU A 101 4.61 -7.23 -8.80
C LEU A 101 4.08 -6.42 -9.97
N THR A 102 4.96 -5.72 -10.68
CA THR A 102 4.61 -4.90 -11.85
C THR A 102 5.53 -5.20 -13.01
N PRO A 103 5.63 -6.49 -13.44
CA PRO A 103 6.50 -6.84 -14.56
C PRO A 103 6.00 -6.16 -15.83
N GLU A 104 6.93 -5.61 -16.60
CA GLU A 104 6.63 -4.93 -17.86
C GLU A 104 5.59 -3.81 -17.71
N TRP A 105 5.67 -3.06 -16.59
CA TRP A 105 4.76 -1.93 -16.35
C TRP A 105 5.03 -0.83 -17.36
N TRP A 106 4.02 -0.04 -17.63
CA TRP A 106 4.08 1.01 -18.67
C TRP A 106 4.97 2.20 -18.28
N LEU A 107 5.36 2.32 -17.03
CA LEU A 107 6.24 3.39 -16.53
C LEU A 107 7.71 2.98 -16.54
#